data_f99cdb9b1d78e8b69e46e9c332176963
#
_entry.id   f99cdb9b1d78e8b69e46e9c332176963
#
_cell.length_a   1.000
_cell.length_b   1.000
_cell.length_c   1.000
_cell.angle_alpha   90.00
_cell.angle_beta   90.00
_cell.angle_gamma   90.00
#
_symmetry.space_group_name_H-M   'P 1'
#
loop_
_entity.id
_entity.type
_entity.pdbx_description
1 polymer ?
#
loop_
_entity_poly.entity_id
_entity_poly.type
_entity_poly.pdbx_seq_one_letter_code
_entity_poly.pdbx_strand_id
1 'polypeptide(L)'
;MLAVSAAGRLNVPAASLPEVRTESHVVSLTLHATVNSEGRDSFAYNGQNIAPVIRVFPGDTLKIDYKNDLPVHSTESCAISPCKNMTNLHFHGLEISPQSPQDDVIDMMAMPGDTLHYVVKVPPDHPPGLFWYHTHPHGESHRQALDGMSGAIVIEGMERYVPEVRNLHEQVLVVRGESIEHVPDAAALLRRVDAKPPSCGSESETTERVFTVNGELRPTIRINPGERQFWRIVNASADQYLDLQLDQQKLEIVALDGMPLAYHDPKHPRRIVDHALVPPAGRLEAIVTGPDASAHAALRTLCVDTGSAGDPNAAMVLADLRKGASTPRAPETTNRKLAPPEYKSLDLGSFESSQPDFVATFTEDKNGFYINGQKYEPDAAPMTHARVGTYQHWRILNSSAELHPMHIHQVHFLAYAEDGKRLENPVWLDTVNVPVGGTVDVVMDFTNPVIKGMSLFHCHLLNHEDKGMMAKILFE
;
A
#
# COMPACT_ATOMS: atom_id res chain seq x y z
N MET A 1 39.52 -11.36 14.22
CA MET A 1 39.03 -10.10 13.61
C MET A 1 39.33 -10.20 12.12
N LEU A 2 38.36 -10.69 11.35
CA LEU A 2 38.44 -10.64 9.89
C LEU A 2 37.59 -9.45 9.45
N ALA A 3 38.23 -8.42 8.93
CA ALA A 3 37.55 -7.29 8.31
C ALA A 3 36.87 -7.81 7.04
N VAL A 4 35.55 -8.04 7.08
CA VAL A 4 34.73 -8.26 5.88
C VAL A 4 34.72 -6.92 5.13
N SER A 5 35.36 -6.91 3.97
CA SER A 5 35.43 -5.72 3.13
C SER A 5 34.01 -5.37 2.65
N ALA A 6 33.57 -4.17 2.95
CA ALA A 6 32.28 -3.59 2.54
C ALA A 6 32.08 -3.46 1.00
N ALA A 7 32.99 -4.02 0.21
CA ALA A 7 32.93 -4.01 -1.27
C ALA A 7 32.06 -5.14 -1.86
N GLY A 8 31.57 -6.09 -1.04
CA GLY A 8 30.89 -7.29 -1.52
C GLY A 8 29.37 -7.24 -1.68
N ARG A 9 28.69 -6.18 -1.17
CA ARG A 9 27.21 -6.16 -1.12
C ARG A 9 26.49 -5.43 -2.27
N LEU A 10 27.16 -4.96 -3.29
CA LEU A 10 26.56 -4.24 -4.42
C LEU A 10 25.85 -5.15 -5.47
N ASN A 11 25.60 -6.42 -5.18
CA ASN A 11 24.91 -7.35 -6.09
C ASN A 11 23.99 -8.33 -5.34
N VAL A 12 23.35 -7.90 -4.28
CA VAL A 12 22.35 -8.72 -3.59
C VAL A 12 21.12 -8.78 -4.49
N PRO A 13 20.66 -9.97 -4.93
CA PRO A 13 19.40 -10.08 -5.65
C PRO A 13 18.25 -9.56 -4.79
N ALA A 14 17.22 -8.97 -5.39
CA ALA A 14 15.98 -8.72 -4.67
C ALA A 14 15.49 -10.04 -4.06
N ALA A 15 15.21 -10.04 -2.76
CA ALA A 15 14.76 -11.24 -2.08
C ALA A 15 13.45 -11.74 -2.71
N SER A 16 13.41 -13.04 -3.00
CA SER A 16 12.16 -13.70 -3.36
C SER A 16 11.35 -13.87 -2.08
N LEU A 17 10.22 -13.19 -1.98
CA LEU A 17 9.30 -13.33 -0.86
C LEU A 17 8.69 -14.76 -0.87
N PRO A 18 8.50 -15.38 0.30
CA PRO A 18 7.76 -16.65 0.36
C PRO A 18 6.31 -16.40 -0.09
N GLU A 19 5.73 -17.38 -0.77
CA GLU A 19 4.35 -17.28 -1.24
C GLU A 19 3.48 -18.33 -0.57
N VAL A 20 2.27 -17.90 -0.20
CA VAL A 20 1.19 -18.80 0.26
C VAL A 20 0.09 -18.78 -0.78
N ARG A 21 -0.31 -19.97 -1.24
CA ARG A 21 -1.27 -20.14 -2.33
C ARG A 21 -2.47 -20.95 -1.89
N THR A 22 -3.55 -20.77 -2.63
CA THR A 22 -4.78 -21.50 -2.39
C THR A 22 -4.65 -22.98 -2.70
N GLU A 23 -5.17 -23.79 -1.80
CA GLU A 23 -5.47 -25.21 -2.02
C GLU A 23 -6.98 -25.41 -1.88
N SER A 24 -7.64 -25.90 -2.94
CA SER A 24 -9.08 -26.19 -2.87
C SER A 24 -9.96 -25.04 -2.38
N HIS A 25 -9.77 -23.82 -2.90
CA HIS A 25 -10.51 -22.58 -2.54
C HIS A 25 -10.25 -22.04 -1.13
N VAL A 26 -9.25 -22.54 -0.44
CA VAL A 26 -8.84 -22.03 0.87
C VAL A 26 -7.34 -21.78 0.89
N VAL A 27 -6.95 -20.61 1.37
CA VAL A 27 -5.57 -20.31 1.76
C VAL A 27 -5.53 -20.31 3.28
N SER A 28 -4.60 -21.06 3.87
CA SER A 28 -4.43 -21.09 5.32
C SER A 28 -2.98 -20.87 5.71
N LEU A 29 -2.75 -19.99 6.69
CA LEU A 29 -1.42 -19.75 7.24
C LEU A 29 -1.51 -19.36 8.72
N THR A 30 -0.39 -19.56 9.41
CA THR A 30 -0.14 -18.93 10.72
C THR A 30 0.86 -17.81 10.53
N LEU A 31 0.50 -16.61 10.97
CA LEU A 31 1.34 -15.43 10.93
C LEU A 31 1.61 -14.99 12.37
N HIS A 32 2.86 -14.71 12.68
CA HIS A 32 3.28 -14.25 14.00
C HIS A 32 3.67 -12.78 13.97
N ALA A 33 3.16 -12.00 14.91
CA ALA A 33 3.73 -10.71 15.27
C ALA A 33 4.83 -10.98 16.29
N THR A 34 6.08 -10.65 16.00
CA THR A 34 7.22 -11.00 16.84
C THR A 34 8.31 -9.93 16.74
N VAL A 35 9.30 -10.01 17.58
CA VAL A 35 10.50 -9.15 17.49
C VAL A 35 11.59 -9.88 16.72
N ASN A 36 12.14 -9.23 15.70
CA ASN A 36 13.24 -9.77 14.91
C ASN A 36 14.61 -9.69 15.64
N SER A 37 15.67 -10.18 15.03
CA SER A 37 17.02 -10.16 15.62
C SER A 37 17.62 -8.76 15.82
N GLU A 38 17.00 -7.74 15.20
CA GLU A 38 17.41 -6.33 15.32
C GLU A 38 16.61 -5.58 16.40
N GLY A 39 15.69 -6.27 17.08
CA GLY A 39 14.85 -5.70 18.13
C GLY A 39 13.63 -4.93 17.63
N ARG A 40 13.27 -5.09 16.33
CA ARG A 40 12.11 -4.46 15.71
C ARG A 40 10.91 -5.41 15.64
N ASP A 41 9.71 -4.86 15.70
CA ASP A 41 8.49 -5.63 15.45
C ASP A 41 8.46 -6.10 13.98
N SER A 42 8.00 -7.32 13.78
CA SER A 42 8.10 -7.97 12.48
C SER A 42 7.03 -9.05 12.33
N PHE A 43 6.59 -9.29 11.11
CA PHE A 43 5.87 -10.52 10.79
C PHE A 43 6.85 -11.68 10.62
N ALA A 44 6.51 -12.83 11.22
CA ALA A 44 7.22 -14.08 10.99
C ALA A 44 6.29 -15.14 10.40
N TYR A 45 6.82 -15.82 9.38
CA TYR A 45 6.16 -16.91 8.69
C TYR A 45 7.14 -18.09 8.53
N ASN A 46 6.71 -19.31 8.89
CA ASN A 46 7.55 -20.52 8.84
C ASN A 46 8.93 -20.35 9.52
N GLY A 47 8.97 -19.61 10.65
CA GLY A 47 10.19 -19.41 11.42
C GLY A 47 11.18 -18.39 10.83
N GLN A 48 10.80 -17.65 9.78
CA GLN A 48 11.57 -16.57 9.20
C GLN A 48 10.86 -15.24 9.44
N ASN A 49 11.61 -14.20 9.78
CA ASN A 49 11.08 -12.83 9.96
C ASN A 49 10.83 -12.19 8.59
N ILE A 50 9.84 -12.68 7.88
CA ILE A 50 9.44 -12.21 6.55
C ILE A 50 7.95 -12.43 6.35
N ALA A 51 7.28 -11.40 5.88
CA ALA A 51 5.87 -11.46 5.51
C ALA A 51 5.71 -12.19 4.16
N PRO A 52 4.85 -13.24 4.06
CA PRO A 52 4.61 -13.91 2.79
C PRO A 52 3.74 -13.08 1.85
N VAL A 53 3.90 -13.30 0.54
CA VAL A 53 2.90 -12.90 -0.44
C VAL A 53 1.74 -13.90 -0.38
N ILE A 54 0.56 -13.41 -0.04
CA ILE A 54 -0.66 -14.23 0.00
C ILE A 54 -1.31 -14.17 -1.38
N ARG A 55 -1.56 -15.33 -2.01
CA ARG A 55 -2.18 -15.41 -3.33
C ARG A 55 -3.50 -16.14 -3.27
N VAL A 56 -4.55 -15.44 -3.66
CA VAL A 56 -5.93 -15.92 -3.66
C VAL A 56 -6.60 -15.64 -5.00
N PHE A 57 -7.66 -16.38 -5.29
CA PHE A 57 -8.56 -16.08 -6.41
C PHE A 57 -9.85 -15.46 -5.91
N PRO A 58 -10.56 -14.70 -6.74
CA PRO A 58 -11.93 -14.34 -6.46
C PRO A 58 -12.76 -15.57 -6.07
N GLY A 59 -13.51 -15.48 -4.99
CA GLY A 59 -14.31 -16.59 -4.42
C GLY A 59 -13.56 -17.48 -3.43
N ASP A 60 -12.27 -17.26 -3.18
CA ASP A 60 -11.51 -18.01 -2.16
C ASP A 60 -11.77 -17.51 -0.74
N THR A 61 -11.42 -18.36 0.22
CA THR A 61 -11.40 -17.99 1.64
C THR A 61 -9.96 -17.98 2.14
N LEU A 62 -9.55 -16.87 2.76
CA LEU A 62 -8.28 -16.73 3.44
C LEU A 62 -8.48 -16.95 4.94
N LYS A 63 -7.75 -17.89 5.51
CA LYS A 63 -7.74 -18.19 6.95
C LYS A 63 -6.37 -17.87 7.52
N ILE A 64 -6.32 -16.99 8.53
CA ILE A 64 -5.07 -16.63 9.20
C ILE A 64 -5.23 -16.84 10.70
N ASP A 65 -4.39 -17.69 11.26
CA ASP A 65 -4.16 -17.71 12.70
C ASP A 65 -3.07 -16.67 12.98
N TYR A 66 -3.48 -15.50 13.45
CA TYR A 66 -2.59 -14.38 13.74
C TYR A 66 -2.23 -14.36 15.21
N LYS A 67 -0.98 -14.68 15.52
CA LYS A 67 -0.46 -14.79 16.89
C LYS A 67 0.33 -13.57 17.26
N ASN A 68 -0.02 -12.96 18.38
CA ASN A 68 0.73 -11.85 18.95
C ASN A 68 1.79 -12.39 19.94
N ASP A 69 3.00 -12.62 19.44
CA ASP A 69 4.16 -13.04 20.24
C ASP A 69 5.06 -11.84 20.61
N LEU A 70 4.54 -10.60 20.51
CA LEU A 70 5.26 -9.41 20.94
C LEU A 70 5.43 -9.40 22.47
N PRO A 71 6.46 -8.74 23.01
CA PRO A 71 6.72 -8.70 24.45
C PRO A 71 5.56 -8.11 25.25
N VAL A 72 5.23 -8.72 26.36
CA VAL A 72 4.30 -8.16 27.35
C VAL A 72 4.97 -6.96 28.01
N HIS A 73 4.36 -5.79 27.92
CA HIS A 73 4.72 -4.64 28.75
C HIS A 73 3.93 -4.66 30.07
N SER A 74 4.41 -3.93 31.09
CA SER A 74 3.75 -3.89 32.40
C SER A 74 2.27 -3.48 32.26
N THR A 75 1.41 -3.97 33.15
CA THR A 75 -0.03 -3.64 33.18
C THR A 75 -0.33 -2.14 33.27
N GLU A 76 0.63 -1.33 33.68
CA GLU A 76 0.55 0.14 33.69
C GLU A 76 0.49 0.72 32.27
N SER A 77 1.12 0.07 31.29
CA SER A 77 1.07 0.53 29.90
C SER A 77 -0.28 0.27 29.20
N CYS A 78 -1.11 -0.59 29.76
CA CYS A 78 -2.46 -0.89 29.28
C CYS A 78 -3.56 -0.19 30.09
N ALA A 79 -3.21 0.57 31.12
CA ALA A 79 -4.16 1.43 31.83
C ALA A 79 -4.55 2.67 31.01
N ILE A 80 -3.79 2.96 29.97
CA ILE A 80 -4.03 4.04 29.01
C ILE A 80 -4.09 3.39 27.62
N SER A 81 -5.22 3.46 26.94
CA SER A 81 -5.34 3.05 25.54
C SER A 81 -4.57 4.03 24.63
N PRO A 82 -3.82 3.56 23.62
CA PRO A 82 -3.62 2.17 23.22
C PRO A 82 -2.63 1.41 24.12
N CYS A 83 -2.87 0.11 24.26
CA CYS A 83 -1.96 -0.77 24.98
C CYS A 83 -0.75 -1.07 24.07
N LYS A 84 0.45 -0.83 24.57
CA LYS A 84 1.67 -1.10 23.80
C LYS A 84 1.77 -2.56 23.38
N ASN A 85 2.17 -2.80 22.12
CA ASN A 85 2.23 -4.11 21.48
C ASN A 85 0.87 -4.82 21.29
N MET A 86 -0.24 -4.11 21.48
CA MET A 86 -1.52 -4.52 20.92
C MET A 86 -1.41 -4.52 19.39
N THR A 87 -2.01 -5.49 18.72
CA THR A 87 -1.90 -5.63 17.26
C THR A 87 -3.11 -6.30 16.63
N ASN A 88 -3.29 -6.11 15.34
CA ASN A 88 -4.32 -6.76 14.52
C ASN A 88 -3.86 -6.82 13.06
N LEU A 89 -4.75 -7.19 12.14
CA LEU A 89 -4.52 -7.09 10.69
C LEU A 89 -5.65 -6.29 10.03
N HIS A 90 -5.26 -5.46 9.09
CA HIS A 90 -6.11 -4.86 8.07
C HIS A 90 -5.74 -5.43 6.69
N PHE A 91 -6.76 -5.73 5.89
CA PHE A 91 -6.61 -6.23 4.52
C PHE A 91 -6.88 -5.12 3.53
N HIS A 92 -5.89 -4.25 3.37
CA HIS A 92 -5.98 -2.98 2.68
C HIS A 92 -6.39 -3.13 1.22
N GLY A 93 -7.46 -2.45 0.86
CA GLY A 93 -8.04 -2.39 -0.49
C GLY A 93 -8.96 -3.56 -0.84
N LEU A 94 -9.11 -4.58 0.02
CA LEU A 94 -10.06 -5.66 -0.27
C LEU A 94 -11.50 -5.21 -0.02
N GLU A 95 -12.40 -5.45 -0.98
CA GLU A 95 -13.85 -5.27 -0.82
C GLU A 95 -14.43 -6.45 -0.04
N ILE A 96 -14.29 -6.45 1.27
CA ILE A 96 -14.70 -7.53 2.18
C ILE A 96 -15.52 -6.97 3.35
N SER A 97 -16.06 -7.85 4.19
CA SER A 97 -16.84 -7.40 5.35
C SER A 97 -15.95 -6.73 6.42
N PRO A 98 -16.35 -5.54 6.93
CA PRO A 98 -15.71 -4.90 8.08
C PRO A 98 -16.08 -5.54 9.42
N GLN A 99 -16.67 -6.72 9.42
CA GLN A 99 -17.13 -7.39 10.64
C GLN A 99 -16.24 -8.60 10.96
N SER A 100 -16.07 -8.87 12.25
CA SER A 100 -15.43 -10.09 12.72
C SER A 100 -16.10 -11.34 12.10
N PRO A 101 -15.34 -12.36 11.72
CA PRO A 101 -13.88 -12.50 11.80
C PRO A 101 -13.13 -12.10 10.54
N GLN A 102 -13.57 -11.10 9.78
CA GLN A 102 -12.93 -10.65 8.55
C GLN A 102 -12.03 -9.42 8.81
N ASP A 103 -12.43 -8.21 8.38
CA ASP A 103 -11.60 -7.00 8.45
C ASP A 103 -12.10 -6.02 9.51
N ASP A 104 -12.39 -6.52 10.67
CA ASP A 104 -12.83 -5.73 11.83
C ASP A 104 -11.62 -5.14 12.56
N VAL A 105 -11.13 -4.00 12.08
CA VAL A 105 -9.97 -3.31 12.67
C VAL A 105 -10.31 -2.49 13.91
N ILE A 106 -11.60 -2.39 14.28
CA ILE A 106 -12.08 -1.63 15.43
C ILE A 106 -12.09 -2.51 16.69
N ASP A 107 -12.68 -3.69 16.58
CA ASP A 107 -12.93 -4.55 17.74
C ASP A 107 -12.01 -5.79 17.80
N MET A 108 -11.45 -6.25 16.66
CA MET A 108 -10.51 -7.37 16.66
C MET A 108 -9.10 -6.89 17.01
N MET A 109 -8.73 -7.02 18.28
CA MET A 109 -7.41 -6.68 18.81
C MET A 109 -6.80 -7.86 19.57
N ALA A 110 -5.53 -8.17 19.29
CA ALA A 110 -4.74 -9.16 20.01
C ALA A 110 -3.81 -8.45 21.00
N MET A 111 -3.96 -8.77 22.28
CA MET A 111 -2.96 -8.45 23.29
C MET A 111 -1.77 -9.41 23.16
N PRO A 112 -0.56 -9.06 23.66
CA PRO A 112 0.55 -10.01 23.72
C PRO A 112 0.14 -11.35 24.36
N GLY A 113 0.32 -12.44 23.60
CA GLY A 113 -0.08 -13.80 23.96
C GLY A 113 -1.40 -14.26 23.34
N ASP A 114 -2.20 -13.36 22.77
CA ASP A 114 -3.47 -13.71 22.13
C ASP A 114 -3.28 -14.22 20.69
N THR A 115 -4.31 -14.89 20.19
CA THR A 115 -4.42 -15.31 18.80
C THR A 115 -5.76 -14.84 18.22
N LEU A 116 -5.73 -14.12 17.12
CA LEU A 116 -6.91 -13.80 16.31
C LEU A 116 -7.07 -14.83 15.17
N HIS A 117 -8.30 -15.22 14.92
CA HIS A 117 -8.64 -16.15 13.85
C HIS A 117 -9.41 -15.42 12.75
N TYR A 118 -8.71 -15.01 11.70
CA TYR A 118 -9.32 -14.36 10.55
C TYR A 118 -9.89 -15.39 9.57
N VAL A 119 -11.09 -15.14 9.06
CA VAL A 119 -11.73 -15.93 8.00
C VAL A 119 -12.27 -14.98 6.95
N VAL A 120 -11.39 -14.50 6.10
CA VAL A 120 -11.67 -13.51 5.06
C VAL A 120 -12.24 -14.19 3.83
N LYS A 121 -13.43 -13.78 3.41
CA LYS A 121 -14.11 -14.30 2.22
C LYS A 121 -13.94 -13.29 1.08
N VAL A 122 -13.11 -13.63 0.10
CA VAL A 122 -12.94 -12.80 -1.10
C VAL A 122 -14.16 -12.96 -1.99
N PRO A 123 -14.89 -11.89 -2.33
CA PRO A 123 -16.04 -11.98 -3.22
C PRO A 123 -15.68 -12.61 -4.58
N PRO A 124 -16.59 -13.39 -5.20
CA PRO A 124 -16.32 -14.05 -6.48
C PRO A 124 -16.19 -13.06 -7.66
N ASP A 125 -16.68 -11.86 -7.52
CA ASP A 125 -16.62 -10.74 -8.45
C ASP A 125 -15.50 -9.74 -8.14
N HIS A 126 -14.72 -9.98 -7.06
CA HIS A 126 -13.62 -9.10 -6.68
C HIS A 126 -12.63 -8.90 -7.82
N PRO A 127 -12.24 -7.64 -8.14
CA PRO A 127 -11.23 -7.37 -9.17
C PRO A 127 -9.87 -8.00 -8.84
N PRO A 128 -9.14 -8.48 -9.86
CA PRO A 128 -7.77 -8.97 -9.67
C PRO A 128 -6.79 -7.82 -9.56
N GLY A 129 -5.76 -7.96 -8.73
CA GLY A 129 -4.74 -6.93 -8.58
C GLY A 129 -3.81 -7.15 -7.40
N LEU A 130 -3.00 -6.13 -7.12
CA LEU A 130 -2.13 -6.06 -5.97
C LEU A 130 -2.80 -5.33 -4.82
N PHE A 131 -2.91 -6.00 -3.70
CA PHE A 131 -3.39 -5.52 -2.41
C PHE A 131 -2.32 -5.80 -1.37
N TRP A 132 -2.56 -5.43 -0.11
CA TRP A 132 -1.59 -5.68 0.95
C TRP A 132 -2.26 -5.84 2.30
N TYR A 133 -1.53 -6.29 3.31
CA TYR A 133 -2.00 -6.39 4.69
C TYR A 133 -0.97 -5.78 5.61
N HIS A 134 -1.45 -5.13 6.64
CA HIS A 134 -0.62 -4.50 7.66
C HIS A 134 -1.36 -4.43 8.99
N THR A 135 -0.65 -4.03 10.04
CA THR A 135 -1.26 -3.81 11.35
C THR A 135 -1.97 -2.46 11.40
N HIS A 136 -3.10 -2.42 12.09
CA HIS A 136 -3.93 -1.22 12.21
C HIS A 136 -4.46 -1.00 13.65
N PRO A 137 -3.67 -1.23 14.72
CA PRO A 137 -4.08 -0.92 16.08
C PRO A 137 -3.88 0.56 16.34
N HIS A 138 -4.97 1.31 16.56
CA HIS A 138 -4.91 2.76 16.76
C HIS A 138 -3.88 3.16 17.83
N GLY A 139 -2.97 4.07 17.46
CA GLY A 139 -1.87 4.56 18.28
C GLY A 139 -0.59 3.69 18.25
N GLU A 140 -0.60 2.55 17.55
CA GLU A 140 0.55 1.67 17.33
C GLU A 140 0.77 1.35 15.84
N SER A 141 -0.15 1.78 14.95
CA SER A 141 -0.10 1.50 13.50
C SER A 141 1.18 2.01 12.86
N HIS A 142 1.56 3.25 13.15
CA HIS A 142 2.77 3.87 12.63
C HIS A 142 4.02 3.08 13.01
N ARG A 143 4.20 2.80 14.30
CA ARG A 143 5.38 2.12 14.81
C ARG A 143 5.52 0.71 14.22
N GLN A 144 4.45 -0.07 14.22
CA GLN A 144 4.45 -1.45 13.74
C GLN A 144 4.66 -1.53 12.23
N ALA A 145 4.05 -0.64 11.46
CA ALA A 145 4.26 -0.58 10.00
C ALA A 145 5.69 -0.11 9.65
N LEU A 146 6.23 0.88 10.38
CA LEU A 146 7.60 1.36 10.20
C LEU A 146 8.63 0.27 10.50
N ASP A 147 8.36 -0.59 11.47
CA ASP A 147 9.19 -1.74 11.82
C ASP A 147 9.08 -2.90 10.80
N GLY A 148 8.10 -2.86 9.88
CA GLY A 148 7.97 -3.79 8.76
C GLY A 148 6.80 -4.78 8.85
N MET A 149 5.82 -4.55 9.75
CA MET A 149 4.65 -5.41 9.90
C MET A 149 3.63 -5.20 8.77
N SER A 150 4.03 -5.57 7.56
CA SER A 150 3.23 -5.50 6.34
C SER A 150 3.62 -6.58 5.35
N GLY A 151 2.70 -6.96 4.44
CA GLY A 151 2.95 -7.94 3.38
C GLY A 151 1.97 -7.80 2.22
N ALA A 152 2.28 -8.39 1.07
CA ALA A 152 1.47 -8.26 -0.14
C ALA A 152 0.38 -9.34 -0.24
N ILE A 153 -0.76 -8.97 -0.83
CA ILE A 153 -1.83 -9.86 -1.27
C ILE A 153 -1.99 -9.71 -2.78
N VAL A 154 -2.03 -10.80 -3.50
CA VAL A 154 -2.33 -10.84 -4.92
C VAL A 154 -3.66 -11.55 -5.13
N ILE A 155 -4.63 -10.83 -5.66
CA ILE A 155 -5.85 -11.43 -6.23
C ILE A 155 -5.52 -11.78 -7.67
N GLU A 156 -5.55 -13.07 -7.99
CA GLU A 156 -5.18 -13.60 -9.31
C GLU A 156 -6.23 -13.29 -10.38
N GLY A 157 -5.80 -13.25 -11.65
CA GLY A 157 -6.71 -13.08 -12.79
C GLY A 157 -6.52 -11.78 -13.58
N MET A 158 -5.42 -11.04 -13.39
CA MET A 158 -5.11 -9.81 -14.11
C MET A 158 -5.09 -10.02 -15.63
N GLU A 159 -4.71 -11.21 -16.11
CA GLU A 159 -4.70 -11.56 -17.52
C GLU A 159 -6.08 -11.54 -18.19
N ARG A 160 -7.17 -11.44 -17.41
CA ARG A 160 -8.53 -11.23 -17.94
C ARG A 160 -8.73 -9.81 -18.49
N TYR A 161 -8.00 -8.84 -17.91
CA TYR A 161 -8.03 -7.43 -18.29
C TYR A 161 -6.84 -7.07 -19.20
N VAL A 162 -5.69 -7.67 -18.97
CA VAL A 162 -4.44 -7.44 -19.71
C VAL A 162 -3.86 -8.80 -20.11
N PRO A 163 -4.30 -9.41 -21.22
CA PRO A 163 -3.98 -10.81 -21.58
C PRO A 163 -2.49 -11.12 -21.68
N GLU A 164 -1.67 -10.13 -22.03
CA GLU A 164 -0.23 -10.32 -22.23
C GLU A 164 0.52 -10.60 -20.92
N VAL A 165 0.04 -10.14 -19.75
CA VAL A 165 0.75 -10.37 -18.47
C VAL A 165 0.85 -11.86 -18.11
N ARG A 166 -0.03 -12.70 -18.68
CA ARG A 166 -0.03 -14.15 -18.47
C ARG A 166 1.34 -14.82 -18.71
N ASN A 167 2.08 -14.31 -19.68
CA ASN A 167 3.34 -14.90 -20.13
C ASN A 167 4.56 -14.10 -19.70
N LEU A 168 4.37 -13.03 -18.95
CA LEU A 168 5.47 -12.20 -18.46
C LEU A 168 5.99 -12.75 -17.13
N HIS A 169 7.30 -12.59 -16.93
CA HIS A 169 7.88 -12.80 -15.61
C HIS A 169 7.32 -11.78 -14.64
N GLU A 170 6.76 -12.25 -13.53
CA GLU A 170 6.17 -11.38 -12.51
C GLU A 170 7.17 -11.07 -11.40
N GLN A 171 7.20 -9.82 -10.95
CA GLN A 171 7.91 -9.37 -9.76
C GLN A 171 6.91 -8.75 -8.79
N VAL A 172 6.93 -9.18 -7.52
CA VAL A 172 6.22 -8.50 -6.43
C VAL A 172 7.26 -7.74 -5.62
N LEU A 173 7.14 -6.42 -5.59
CA LEU A 173 8.08 -5.50 -4.96
C LEU A 173 7.37 -4.77 -3.82
N VAL A 174 7.69 -5.15 -2.58
CA VAL A 174 7.21 -4.46 -1.37
C VAL A 174 8.26 -3.42 -1.00
N VAL A 175 7.94 -2.16 -1.20
CA VAL A 175 8.84 -1.03 -0.90
C VAL A 175 8.45 -0.46 0.46
N ARG A 176 9.42 -0.34 1.37
CA ARG A 176 9.23 0.24 2.70
C ARG A 176 10.21 1.37 2.94
N GLY A 177 9.71 2.45 3.52
CA GLY A 177 10.53 3.48 4.14
C GLY A 177 10.91 3.04 5.55
N GLU A 178 12.20 2.90 5.81
CA GLU A 178 12.73 2.44 7.09
C GLU A 178 13.66 3.50 7.69
N SER A 179 13.77 3.55 9.03
CA SER A 179 14.75 4.42 9.68
C SER A 179 16.16 3.99 9.31
N ILE A 180 17.02 4.97 8.98
CA ILE A 180 18.41 4.73 8.59
C ILE A 180 19.19 4.00 9.69
N GLU A 181 18.83 4.21 10.96
CA GLU A 181 19.44 3.56 12.11
C GLU A 181 19.15 2.04 12.13
N HIS A 182 18.05 1.63 11.54
CA HIS A 182 17.59 0.27 11.56
C HIS A 182 18.06 -0.57 10.35
N VAL A 183 18.62 0.06 9.32
CA VAL A 183 19.07 -0.65 8.12
C VAL A 183 20.60 -0.78 8.13
N PRO A 184 21.15 -2.00 8.29
CA PRO A 184 22.58 -2.21 8.26
C PRO A 184 23.22 -1.62 7.00
N ASP A 185 24.35 -0.94 7.16
CA ASP A 185 25.11 -0.32 6.07
C ASP A 185 24.43 0.87 5.34
N ALA A 186 23.18 1.26 5.71
CA ALA A 186 22.47 2.35 5.05
C ALA A 186 23.29 3.65 5.05
N ALA A 187 23.82 4.06 6.19
CA ALA A 187 24.65 5.26 6.29
C ALA A 187 25.95 5.19 5.45
N ALA A 188 26.51 3.99 5.25
CA ALA A 188 27.68 3.78 4.40
C ALA A 188 27.32 3.83 2.91
N LEU A 189 26.17 3.30 2.54
CA LEU A 189 25.67 3.30 1.17
C LEU A 189 25.28 4.72 0.73
N LEU A 190 24.59 5.48 1.58
CA LEU A 190 24.22 6.87 1.30
C LEU A 190 25.45 7.78 1.12
N ARG A 191 26.56 7.51 1.84
CA ARG A 191 27.82 8.22 1.62
C ARG A 191 28.54 7.86 0.33
N ARG A 192 28.23 6.71 -0.29
CA ARG A 192 28.85 6.22 -1.53
C ARG A 192 28.07 6.62 -2.78
N VAL A 193 26.78 6.91 -2.63
CA VAL A 193 25.97 7.43 -3.73
C VAL A 193 26.32 8.90 -3.87
N ASP A 194 27.24 9.19 -4.78
CA ASP A 194 27.70 10.52 -5.09
C ASP A 194 26.56 11.49 -5.34
N ALA A 195 26.81 12.69 -4.89
CA ALA A 195 25.96 13.85 -4.96
C ALA A 195 24.75 13.78 -3.97
N LYS A 196 24.70 14.81 -3.16
CA LYS A 196 23.53 15.24 -2.41
C LYS A 196 22.31 15.02 -3.29
N PRO A 197 21.35 14.17 -2.88
CA PRO A 197 20.13 13.99 -3.67
C PRO A 197 19.54 15.37 -3.93
N PRO A 198 18.93 15.62 -5.10
CA PRO A 198 18.28 16.89 -5.35
C PRO A 198 17.27 17.14 -4.24
N SER A 199 17.43 18.27 -3.54
CA SER A 199 16.49 18.67 -2.50
C SER A 199 15.17 19.09 -3.14
N CYS A 200 14.04 18.59 -2.64
CA CYS A 200 12.73 19.13 -2.94
C CYS A 200 12.47 20.34 -2.04
N GLY A 201 13.06 21.45 -2.34
CA GLY A 201 12.64 22.73 -1.75
C GLY A 201 13.37 23.22 -0.50
N SER A 202 14.04 22.42 0.34
CA SER A 202 14.81 22.94 1.46
C SER A 202 16.27 22.44 1.49
N GLU A 203 17.19 23.37 1.80
CA GLU A 203 18.64 23.08 1.80
C GLU A 203 19.15 22.28 3.01
N SER A 204 18.30 21.96 3.99
CA SER A 204 18.75 21.42 5.29
C SER A 204 18.43 19.95 5.53
N GLU A 205 17.97 19.20 4.53
CA GLU A 205 17.39 17.88 4.75
C GLU A 205 18.44 16.78 4.81
N THR A 206 18.68 16.28 6.01
CA THR A 206 19.27 14.96 6.21
C THR A 206 18.12 13.95 6.16
N THR A 207 18.08 13.08 5.15
CA THR A 207 17.13 11.98 5.11
C THR A 207 17.45 11.02 6.26
N GLU A 208 16.53 10.94 7.22
CA GLU A 208 16.58 9.94 8.29
C GLU A 208 15.98 8.59 7.86
N ARG A 209 15.47 8.53 6.62
CA ARG A 209 14.77 7.38 6.03
C ARG A 209 15.52 6.84 4.82
N VAL A 210 15.45 5.54 4.62
CA VAL A 210 15.90 4.82 3.43
C VAL A 210 14.80 3.89 2.97
N PHE A 211 14.81 3.54 1.67
CA PHE A 211 13.87 2.56 1.15
C PHE A 211 14.53 1.20 1.01
N THR A 212 13.82 0.17 1.45
CA THR A 212 14.12 -1.22 1.14
C THR A 212 13.12 -1.76 0.11
N VAL A 213 13.55 -2.73 -0.68
CA VAL A 213 12.69 -3.48 -1.60
C VAL A 213 12.78 -4.95 -1.20
N ASN A 214 11.66 -5.52 -0.78
CA ASN A 214 11.59 -6.88 -0.23
C ASN A 214 12.55 -7.09 0.95
N GLY A 215 12.73 -6.06 1.78
CA GLY A 215 13.62 -6.08 2.94
C GLY A 215 15.11 -5.88 2.63
N GLU A 216 15.50 -5.69 1.37
CA GLU A 216 16.87 -5.47 0.95
C GLU A 216 17.11 -4.01 0.56
N LEU A 217 18.23 -3.44 1.02
CA LEU A 217 18.64 -2.08 0.64
C LEU A 217 19.27 -2.10 -0.75
N ARG A 218 18.62 -1.38 -1.71
CA ARG A 218 19.08 -1.25 -3.10
C ARG A 218 19.45 -2.61 -3.73
N PRO A 219 18.53 -3.58 -3.78
CA PRO A 219 18.81 -4.87 -4.38
C PRO A 219 19.00 -4.78 -5.89
N THR A 220 19.46 -5.89 -6.48
CA THR A 220 19.56 -6.05 -7.92
C THR A 220 18.33 -6.78 -8.47
N ILE A 221 17.62 -6.16 -9.39
CA ILE A 221 16.57 -6.79 -10.18
C ILE A 221 17.15 -7.21 -11.53
N ARG A 222 16.94 -8.48 -11.91
CA ARG A 222 17.43 -9.02 -13.18
C ARG A 222 16.39 -8.88 -14.27
N ILE A 223 16.77 -8.23 -15.37
CA ILE A 223 15.97 -8.06 -16.57
C ILE A 223 16.89 -7.93 -17.78
N ASN A 224 16.63 -8.68 -18.86
CA ASN A 224 17.41 -8.57 -20.07
C ASN A 224 16.98 -7.33 -20.88
N PRO A 225 17.86 -6.77 -21.72
CA PRO A 225 17.50 -5.71 -22.64
C PRO A 225 16.30 -6.10 -23.53
N GLY A 226 15.28 -5.26 -23.56
CA GLY A 226 14.05 -5.51 -24.30
C GLY A 226 13.14 -6.61 -23.73
N GLU A 227 13.55 -7.30 -22.67
CA GLU A 227 12.67 -8.22 -21.94
C GLU A 227 11.53 -7.45 -21.32
N ARG A 228 10.31 -7.96 -21.43
CA ARG A 228 9.13 -7.41 -20.74
C ARG A 228 8.81 -8.24 -19.52
N GLN A 229 8.64 -7.56 -18.37
CA GLN A 229 8.24 -8.17 -17.10
C GLN A 229 6.98 -7.48 -16.58
N PHE A 230 6.21 -8.17 -15.74
CA PHE A 230 5.07 -7.63 -15.03
C PHE A 230 5.44 -7.34 -13.58
N TRP A 231 5.47 -6.06 -13.22
CA TRP A 231 5.86 -5.62 -11.89
C TRP A 231 4.64 -5.16 -11.10
N ARG A 232 4.54 -5.68 -9.89
CA ARG A 232 3.54 -5.31 -8.90
C ARG A 232 4.25 -4.64 -7.75
N ILE A 233 4.06 -3.34 -7.58
CA ILE A 233 4.79 -2.51 -6.63
C ILE A 233 3.80 -1.97 -5.60
N VAL A 234 4.03 -2.24 -4.31
CA VAL A 234 3.29 -1.64 -3.21
C VAL A 234 4.21 -0.68 -2.45
N ASN A 235 3.73 0.52 -2.21
CA ASN A 235 4.33 1.45 -1.25
C ASN A 235 3.81 1.11 0.15
N ALA A 236 4.52 0.25 0.85
CA ALA A 236 4.20 -0.18 2.20
C ALA A 236 4.93 0.67 3.27
N SER A 237 5.34 1.89 2.91
CA SER A 237 5.93 2.84 3.85
C SER A 237 4.87 3.41 4.79
N ALA A 238 5.25 3.68 6.04
CA ALA A 238 4.36 4.31 7.01
C ALA A 238 4.01 5.76 6.62
N ASP A 239 4.99 6.51 6.07
CA ASP A 239 4.85 7.96 5.85
C ASP A 239 5.43 8.44 4.52
N GLN A 240 6.27 7.65 3.81
CA GLN A 240 7.01 8.14 2.65
C GLN A 240 6.28 7.90 1.34
N TYR A 241 6.25 8.93 0.50
CA TYR A 241 5.80 8.86 -0.88
C TYR A 241 6.85 8.22 -1.79
N LEU A 242 6.41 7.61 -2.87
CA LEU A 242 7.25 7.21 -3.99
C LEU A 242 6.81 7.95 -5.25
N ASP A 243 7.73 8.58 -5.96
CA ASP A 243 7.52 9.00 -7.34
C ASP A 243 8.39 8.13 -8.24
N LEU A 244 7.82 6.99 -8.62
CA LEU A 244 8.53 5.90 -9.26
C LEU A 244 8.95 6.26 -10.68
N GLN A 245 10.23 6.08 -10.98
CA GLN A 245 10.81 6.24 -12.30
C GLN A 245 11.75 5.08 -12.63
N LEU A 246 11.72 4.66 -13.88
CA LEU A 246 12.65 3.69 -14.43
C LEU A 246 13.62 4.40 -15.36
N ASP A 247 14.93 4.28 -15.12
CA ASP A 247 15.93 4.94 -15.96
C ASP A 247 15.79 4.49 -17.41
N GLN A 248 15.71 5.46 -18.34
CA GLN A 248 15.67 5.28 -19.79
C GLN A 248 14.45 4.51 -20.33
N GLN A 249 13.47 4.20 -19.49
CA GLN A 249 12.26 3.51 -19.89
C GLN A 249 11.02 4.22 -19.32
N LYS A 250 9.89 3.98 -19.93
CA LYS A 250 8.59 4.42 -19.42
C LYS A 250 7.93 3.30 -18.63
N LEU A 251 7.08 3.68 -17.69
CA LEU A 251 6.20 2.76 -16.99
C LEU A 251 4.92 2.58 -17.81
N GLU A 252 4.60 1.35 -18.19
CA GLU A 252 3.34 0.99 -18.85
C GLU A 252 2.37 0.48 -17.78
N ILE A 253 1.70 1.42 -17.07
CA ILE A 253 0.80 1.14 -15.97
C ILE A 253 -0.45 0.42 -16.49
N VAL A 254 -0.85 -0.66 -15.83
CA VAL A 254 -2.03 -1.46 -16.15
C VAL A 254 -3.05 -1.51 -15.00
N ALA A 255 -2.62 -1.24 -13.76
CA ALA A 255 -3.50 -1.13 -12.61
C ALA A 255 -2.93 -0.16 -11.57
N LEU A 256 -3.81 0.47 -10.81
CA LEU A 256 -3.51 1.26 -9.62
C LEU A 256 -4.41 0.78 -8.48
N ASP A 257 -3.89 0.73 -7.28
CA ASP A 257 -4.58 0.30 -6.06
C ASP A 257 -5.36 -1.02 -6.21
N GLY A 258 -4.75 -1.99 -6.93
CA GLY A 258 -5.37 -3.27 -7.22
C GLY A 258 -6.46 -3.24 -8.29
N MET A 259 -6.79 -2.05 -8.84
CA MET A 259 -7.85 -1.89 -9.84
C MET A 259 -7.26 -1.81 -11.25
N PRO A 260 -7.58 -2.75 -12.16
CA PRO A 260 -7.17 -2.65 -13.55
C PRO A 260 -7.67 -1.35 -14.19
N LEU A 261 -6.83 -0.61 -14.92
CA LEU A 261 -7.27 0.60 -15.64
C LEU A 261 -8.42 0.29 -16.61
N ALA A 262 -8.38 -0.90 -17.21
CA ALA A 262 -9.45 -1.40 -18.06
C ALA A 262 -10.82 -1.54 -17.35
N TYR A 263 -10.83 -1.63 -16.02
CA TYR A 263 -12.07 -1.74 -15.24
C TYR A 263 -12.97 -0.51 -15.45
N HIS A 264 -12.38 0.68 -15.53
CA HIS A 264 -13.10 1.92 -15.87
C HIS A 264 -13.15 2.17 -17.37
N ASP A 265 -12.01 2.07 -18.06
CA ASP A 265 -11.88 2.37 -19.48
C ASP A 265 -11.25 1.19 -20.25
N PRO A 266 -12.08 0.24 -20.73
CA PRO A 266 -11.57 -0.91 -21.46
C PRO A 266 -10.94 -0.56 -22.81
N LYS A 267 -11.14 0.66 -23.32
CA LYS A 267 -10.52 1.12 -24.57
C LYS A 267 -9.09 1.60 -24.36
N HIS A 268 -8.78 2.08 -23.14
CA HIS A 268 -7.46 2.53 -22.74
C HIS A 268 -6.97 1.77 -21.51
N PRO A 269 -6.68 0.45 -21.65
CA PRO A 269 -6.33 -0.43 -20.53
C PRO A 269 -4.95 -0.15 -19.94
N ARG A 270 -4.25 0.86 -20.44
CA ARG A 270 -2.88 1.20 -20.07
C ARG A 270 -2.64 2.70 -20.07
N ARG A 271 -1.71 3.11 -19.22
CA ARG A 271 -1.18 4.47 -19.19
C ARG A 271 0.34 4.43 -19.26
N ILE A 272 0.93 5.11 -20.24
CA ILE A 272 2.38 5.17 -20.42
C ILE A 272 2.89 6.49 -19.86
N VAL A 273 3.73 6.43 -18.84
CA VAL A 273 4.23 7.60 -18.12
C VAL A 273 5.75 7.54 -17.95
N ASP A 274 6.38 8.69 -17.76
CA ASP A 274 7.81 8.78 -17.46
C ASP A 274 8.08 8.50 -15.97
N HIS A 275 7.14 8.86 -15.08
CA HIS A 275 7.16 8.59 -13.65
C HIS A 275 5.73 8.53 -13.11
N ALA A 276 5.55 8.01 -11.89
CA ALA A 276 4.25 7.89 -11.25
C ALA A 276 4.34 8.09 -9.74
N LEU A 277 3.57 9.05 -9.22
CA LEU A 277 3.41 9.27 -7.79
C LEU A 277 2.58 8.13 -7.19
N VAL A 278 3.12 7.46 -6.17
CA VAL A 278 2.49 6.39 -5.41
C VAL A 278 2.55 6.78 -3.94
N PRO A 279 1.46 7.27 -3.36
CA PRO A 279 1.44 7.66 -1.94
C PRO A 279 1.68 6.45 -1.03
N PRO A 280 1.94 6.67 0.28
CA PRO A 280 1.86 5.59 1.26
C PRO A 280 0.55 4.81 1.09
N ALA A 281 0.61 3.49 1.14
CA ALA A 281 -0.47 2.54 0.82
C ALA A 281 -0.80 2.36 -0.66
N GLY A 282 -0.41 3.25 -1.54
CA GLY A 282 -0.67 3.14 -2.97
C GLY A 282 0.00 1.91 -3.60
N ARG A 283 -0.63 1.36 -4.66
CA ARG A 283 -0.08 0.24 -5.44
C ARG A 283 -0.07 0.58 -6.91
N LEU A 284 0.98 0.13 -7.58
CA LEU A 284 1.16 0.30 -9.01
C LEU A 284 1.51 -1.04 -9.64
N GLU A 285 0.77 -1.41 -10.68
CA GLU A 285 1.09 -2.58 -11.49
C GLU A 285 1.41 -2.14 -12.90
N ALA A 286 2.59 -2.53 -13.39
CA ALA A 286 3.08 -2.07 -14.69
C ALA A 286 3.78 -3.18 -15.47
N ILE A 287 3.75 -3.05 -16.80
CA ILE A 287 4.64 -3.77 -17.67
C ILE A 287 5.89 -2.93 -17.85
N VAL A 288 7.02 -3.52 -17.52
CA VAL A 288 8.34 -2.91 -17.55
C VAL A 288 9.18 -3.54 -18.65
N THR A 289 9.84 -2.73 -19.44
CA THR A 289 10.79 -3.19 -20.48
C THR A 289 12.22 -2.99 -19.98
N GLY A 290 13.04 -4.01 -20.11
CA GLY A 290 14.44 -3.95 -19.71
C GLY A 290 15.23 -2.92 -20.54
N PRO A 291 16.05 -2.07 -19.89
CA PRO A 291 16.85 -1.04 -20.55
C PRO A 291 17.96 -1.64 -21.42
N ASP A 292 18.54 -0.84 -22.29
CA ASP A 292 19.64 -1.26 -23.15
C ASP A 292 20.86 -1.73 -22.36
N ALA A 293 21.59 -2.71 -22.91
CA ALA A 293 22.64 -3.46 -22.23
C ALA A 293 23.84 -2.61 -21.77
N SER A 294 24.02 -1.42 -22.32
CA SER A 294 25.15 -0.52 -22.04
C SER A 294 24.91 0.42 -20.87
N ALA A 295 23.70 0.44 -20.33
CA ALA A 295 23.30 1.42 -19.34
C ALA A 295 23.36 0.87 -17.89
N HIS A 296 23.86 1.69 -16.99
CA HIS A 296 23.56 1.54 -15.57
C HIS A 296 22.16 2.08 -15.34
N ALA A 297 21.18 1.20 -15.30
CA ALA A 297 19.80 1.59 -15.09
C ALA A 297 19.33 1.18 -13.68
N ALA A 298 18.41 1.95 -13.16
CA ALA A 298 17.83 1.74 -11.84
C ALA A 298 16.33 2.01 -11.83
N LEU A 299 15.63 1.36 -10.91
CA LEU A 299 14.35 1.82 -10.39
C LEU A 299 14.66 2.84 -9.30
N ARG A 300 14.02 4.00 -9.35
CA ARG A 300 14.21 5.07 -8.36
C ARG A 300 12.91 5.71 -7.94
N THR A 301 12.91 6.39 -6.82
CA THR A 301 11.94 7.43 -6.52
C THR A 301 12.54 8.78 -6.84
N LEU A 302 11.77 9.63 -7.49
CA LEU A 302 12.08 11.05 -7.60
C LEU A 302 11.80 11.72 -6.27
N CYS A 303 12.21 12.95 -6.16
CA CYS A 303 11.93 13.81 -5.06
C CYS A 303 10.43 14.19 -5.03
N VAL A 304 9.78 14.12 -3.88
CA VAL A 304 8.39 14.55 -3.70
C VAL A 304 8.33 15.75 -2.76
N ASP A 305 7.75 16.85 -3.24
CA ASP A 305 7.45 18.01 -2.38
C ASP A 305 6.19 17.71 -1.58
N THR A 306 6.37 17.41 -0.30
CA THR A 306 5.29 17.08 0.63
C THR A 306 4.65 18.29 1.27
N GLY A 307 5.12 19.50 0.94
CA GLY A 307 4.67 20.75 1.55
C GLY A 307 5.58 21.25 2.67
N SER A 308 5.31 22.46 3.15
CA SER A 308 6.17 23.15 4.13
C SER A 308 6.11 22.54 5.54
N ALA A 309 5.10 21.76 5.86
CA ALA A 309 4.94 21.03 7.12
C ALA A 309 5.26 19.52 6.96
N GLY A 310 5.33 19.04 5.71
CA GLY A 310 5.54 17.62 5.43
C GLY A 310 6.99 17.16 5.62
N ASP A 311 7.14 15.87 5.86
CA ASP A 311 8.45 15.22 6.00
C ASP A 311 9.20 15.19 4.66
N PRO A 312 10.54 15.38 4.67
CA PRO A 312 11.33 15.33 3.45
C PRO A 312 11.25 13.98 2.73
N ASN A 313 11.00 14.02 1.42
CA ASN A 313 10.97 12.84 0.53
C ASN A 313 12.01 12.98 -0.58
N ALA A 314 13.27 12.71 -0.25
CA ALA A 314 14.39 12.88 -1.19
C ALA A 314 14.38 11.82 -2.29
N ALA A 315 14.91 12.19 -3.47
CA ALA A 315 15.14 11.23 -4.54
C ALA A 315 16.14 10.15 -4.13
N MET A 316 15.84 8.89 -4.47
CA MET A 316 16.66 7.73 -4.07
C MET A 316 16.61 6.60 -5.11
N VAL A 317 17.71 5.84 -5.22
CA VAL A 317 17.72 4.58 -5.97
C VAL A 317 17.12 3.48 -5.11
N LEU A 318 16.05 2.86 -5.60
CA LEU A 318 15.35 1.76 -4.95
C LEU A 318 15.99 0.41 -5.29
N ALA A 319 16.33 0.18 -6.56
CA ALA A 319 16.97 -1.05 -7.01
C ALA A 319 17.83 -0.82 -8.25
N ASP A 320 18.94 -1.57 -8.34
CA ASP A 320 19.76 -1.60 -9.55
C ASP A 320 19.21 -2.60 -10.57
N LEU A 321 19.12 -2.23 -11.84
CA LEU A 321 18.76 -3.14 -12.92
C LEU A 321 20.00 -3.75 -13.54
N ARG A 322 20.03 -5.06 -13.69
CA ARG A 322 21.17 -5.79 -14.27
C ARG A 322 20.69 -6.81 -15.28
N LYS A 323 21.44 -6.92 -16.38
CA LYS A 323 21.25 -8.00 -17.34
C LYS A 323 21.39 -9.37 -16.65
N GLY A 324 20.48 -10.27 -16.90
CA GLY A 324 20.52 -11.64 -16.41
C GLY A 324 19.16 -12.30 -16.57
N ALA A 325 19.16 -13.63 -16.72
CA ALA A 325 17.92 -14.36 -16.76
C ALA A 325 17.18 -14.16 -15.42
N SER A 326 15.96 -13.68 -15.48
CA SER A 326 15.01 -13.87 -14.41
C SER A 326 14.64 -15.36 -14.39
N THR A 327 14.46 -15.94 -13.21
CA THR A 327 13.87 -17.28 -13.15
C THR A 327 12.40 -17.12 -13.54
N PRO A 328 11.96 -17.64 -14.70
CA PRO A 328 10.55 -17.50 -15.06
C PRO A 328 9.72 -18.18 -13.96
N ARG A 329 8.77 -17.44 -13.41
CA ARG A 329 7.71 -18.07 -12.66
C ARG A 329 6.94 -18.94 -13.65
N ALA A 330 6.82 -20.24 -13.40
CA ALA A 330 5.92 -21.07 -14.16
C ALA A 330 4.50 -20.48 -14.03
N PRO A 331 3.81 -20.15 -15.13
CA PRO A 331 2.42 -19.74 -15.03
C PRO A 331 1.68 -20.86 -14.29
N GLU A 332 0.97 -20.47 -13.23
CA GLU A 332 0.10 -21.41 -12.55
C GLU A 332 -1.04 -21.72 -13.53
N THR A 333 -0.94 -22.84 -14.21
CA THR A 333 -2.04 -23.37 -15.03
C THR A 333 -3.10 -23.92 -14.08
N THR A 334 -3.75 -23.03 -13.34
CA THR A 334 -4.97 -23.40 -12.67
C THR A 334 -6.03 -23.53 -13.74
N ASN A 335 -6.61 -24.71 -13.89
CA ASN A 335 -7.80 -24.95 -14.71
C ASN A 335 -9.04 -24.23 -14.11
N ARG A 336 -8.84 -23.19 -13.31
CA ARG A 336 -9.94 -22.42 -12.72
C ARG A 336 -10.61 -21.58 -13.80
N LYS A 337 -11.89 -21.79 -13.96
CA LYS A 337 -12.74 -20.95 -14.80
C LYS A 337 -13.15 -19.71 -13.99
N LEU A 338 -12.36 -18.65 -14.12
CA LEU A 338 -12.75 -17.35 -13.55
C LEU A 338 -13.90 -16.75 -14.35
N ALA A 339 -14.70 -15.91 -13.67
CA ALA A 339 -15.74 -15.11 -14.34
C ALA A 339 -15.12 -14.20 -15.42
N PRO A 340 -15.86 -13.82 -16.48
CA PRO A 340 -15.40 -12.79 -17.41
C PRO A 340 -15.01 -11.49 -16.66
N PRO A 341 -14.13 -10.65 -17.24
CA PRO A 341 -13.82 -9.36 -16.64
C PRO A 341 -15.09 -8.50 -16.55
N GLU A 342 -15.25 -7.83 -15.43
CA GLU A 342 -16.27 -6.81 -15.24
C GLU A 342 -15.69 -5.44 -15.63
N TYR A 343 -16.53 -4.57 -16.20
CA TYR A 343 -16.18 -3.22 -16.57
C TYR A 343 -17.18 -2.24 -15.95
N LYS A 344 -16.68 -1.27 -15.19
CA LYS A 344 -17.49 -0.34 -14.42
C LYS A 344 -17.19 1.10 -14.85
N SER A 345 -17.80 1.50 -15.95
CA SER A 345 -17.72 2.87 -16.44
C SER A 345 -18.90 3.68 -15.90
N LEU A 346 -18.62 4.77 -15.18
CA LEU A 346 -19.62 5.66 -14.64
C LEU A 346 -19.82 6.90 -15.52
N ASP A 347 -21.07 7.33 -15.67
CA ASP A 347 -21.37 8.65 -16.21
C ASP A 347 -21.15 9.70 -15.10
N LEU A 348 -20.07 10.46 -15.23
CA LEU A 348 -19.66 11.46 -14.27
C LEU A 348 -20.46 12.77 -14.32
N GLY A 349 -21.23 13.01 -15.40
CA GLY A 349 -21.93 14.29 -15.58
C GLY A 349 -22.92 14.63 -14.46
N SER A 350 -23.57 13.64 -13.86
CA SER A 350 -24.46 13.83 -12.72
C SER A 350 -23.72 14.23 -11.45
N PHE A 351 -22.55 13.64 -11.21
CA PHE A 351 -21.69 13.93 -10.02
C PHE A 351 -21.03 15.30 -10.14
N GLU A 352 -20.51 15.64 -11.32
CA GLU A 352 -19.88 16.94 -11.60
C GLU A 352 -20.83 18.12 -11.37
N SER A 353 -22.13 17.92 -11.64
CA SER A 353 -23.15 18.95 -11.49
C SER A 353 -23.82 18.99 -10.11
N SER A 354 -23.58 17.98 -9.25
CA SER A 354 -24.16 17.88 -7.92
C SER A 354 -23.26 18.53 -6.84
N GLN A 355 -23.89 18.93 -5.72
CA GLN A 355 -23.13 19.19 -4.50
C GLN A 355 -22.60 17.85 -3.95
N PRO A 356 -21.43 17.85 -3.28
CA PRO A 356 -20.95 16.64 -2.60
C PRO A 356 -21.94 16.17 -1.53
N ASP A 357 -22.15 14.84 -1.47
CA ASP A 357 -22.92 14.20 -0.40
C ASP A 357 -22.18 14.31 0.94
N PHE A 358 -20.83 14.31 0.89
CA PHE A 358 -19.97 14.49 2.06
C PHE A 358 -18.70 15.27 1.69
N VAL A 359 -18.24 16.11 2.61
CA VAL A 359 -16.95 16.80 2.52
C VAL A 359 -16.09 16.38 3.70
N ALA A 360 -14.94 15.75 3.40
CA ALA A 360 -13.92 15.45 4.38
C ALA A 360 -12.84 16.55 4.33
N THR A 361 -12.71 17.32 5.39
CA THR A 361 -11.71 18.39 5.49
C THR A 361 -10.58 17.95 6.40
N PHE A 362 -9.38 17.82 5.87
CA PHE A 362 -8.17 17.52 6.60
C PHE A 362 -7.52 18.80 7.09
N THR A 363 -7.23 18.87 8.38
CA THR A 363 -6.60 20.02 9.05
C THR A 363 -5.60 19.51 10.08
N GLU A 364 -4.59 20.35 10.36
CA GLU A 364 -3.58 20.10 11.36
C GLU A 364 -3.28 21.35 12.17
N ASP A 365 -2.84 21.19 13.39
CA ASP A 365 -2.30 22.25 14.24
C ASP A 365 -1.27 21.65 15.22
N LYS A 366 -0.68 22.49 16.06
CA LYS A 366 0.28 22.07 17.10
C LYS A 366 -0.23 20.98 18.07
N ASN A 367 -1.54 20.74 18.12
CA ASN A 367 -2.17 19.76 19.01
C ASN A 367 -2.48 18.43 18.31
N GLY A 368 -2.39 18.36 16.97
CA GLY A 368 -2.58 17.12 16.20
C GLY A 368 -3.29 17.32 14.86
N PHE A 369 -3.88 16.23 14.41
CA PHE A 369 -4.43 16.07 13.07
C PHE A 369 -5.93 15.75 13.16
N TYR A 370 -6.73 16.29 12.24
CA TYR A 370 -8.18 16.28 12.36
C TYR A 370 -8.86 16.02 11.02
N ILE A 371 -10.01 15.33 11.05
CA ILE A 371 -10.99 15.31 9.96
C ILE A 371 -12.23 16.09 10.43
N ASN A 372 -12.66 17.09 9.66
CA ASN A 372 -13.78 17.98 10.00
C ASN A 372 -13.67 18.59 11.42
N GLY A 373 -12.45 18.91 11.84
CA GLY A 373 -12.16 19.49 13.15
C GLY A 373 -12.25 18.50 14.33
N GLN A 374 -12.37 17.21 14.06
CA GLN A 374 -12.46 16.15 15.08
C GLN A 374 -11.25 15.23 15.01
N LYS A 375 -10.78 14.79 16.17
CA LYS A 375 -9.86 13.65 16.30
C LYS A 375 -10.64 12.36 16.44
N TYR A 376 -10.03 11.30 16.00
CA TYR A 376 -10.55 9.96 16.26
C TYR A 376 -10.60 9.66 17.77
N GLU A 377 -11.73 9.12 18.19
CA GLU A 377 -11.94 8.57 19.51
C GLU A 377 -12.60 7.19 19.36
N PRO A 378 -12.09 6.14 20.05
CA PRO A 378 -12.63 4.78 19.90
C PRO A 378 -14.13 4.67 20.16
N ASP A 379 -14.66 5.45 21.10
CA ASP A 379 -16.08 5.43 21.50
C ASP A 379 -16.95 6.44 20.73
N ALA A 380 -16.36 7.23 19.80
CA ALA A 380 -17.13 8.22 19.04
C ALA A 380 -18.14 7.53 18.10
N ALA A 381 -19.27 8.19 17.90
CA ALA A 381 -20.22 7.84 16.84
C ALA A 381 -19.58 7.96 15.45
N PRO A 382 -20.08 7.27 14.42
CA PRO A 382 -19.61 7.45 13.04
C PRO A 382 -19.77 8.92 12.61
N MET A 383 -18.75 9.45 11.95
CA MET A 383 -18.77 10.83 11.43
C MET A 383 -19.74 10.96 10.27
N THR A 384 -19.94 9.91 9.50
CA THR A 384 -20.87 9.86 8.38
C THR A 384 -21.46 8.49 8.21
N HIS A 385 -22.56 8.42 7.46
CA HIS A 385 -23.27 7.21 7.09
C HIS A 385 -23.31 7.10 5.58
N ALA A 386 -23.10 5.90 5.07
CA ALA A 386 -23.25 5.62 3.65
C ALA A 386 -24.28 4.51 3.41
N ARG A 387 -25.24 4.81 2.55
CA ARG A 387 -26.26 3.83 2.18
C ARG A 387 -25.66 2.80 1.24
N VAL A 388 -25.68 1.54 1.64
CA VAL A 388 -25.29 0.41 0.78
C VAL A 388 -26.22 0.31 -0.44
N GLY A 389 -25.65 0.01 -1.60
CA GLY A 389 -26.35 -0.02 -2.88
C GLY A 389 -26.35 1.32 -3.62
N THR A 390 -25.55 2.30 -3.19
CA THR A 390 -25.47 3.63 -3.80
C THR A 390 -24.06 4.06 -4.17
N TYR A 391 -23.97 5.03 -5.07
CA TYR A 391 -22.78 5.84 -5.27
C TYR A 391 -22.96 7.18 -4.58
N GLN A 392 -21.89 7.76 -4.04
CA GLN A 392 -21.89 9.09 -3.42
C GLN A 392 -20.76 9.95 -3.97
N HIS A 393 -21.03 11.24 -4.21
CA HIS A 393 -20.02 12.23 -4.51
C HIS A 393 -19.40 12.73 -3.22
N TRP A 394 -18.11 12.46 -3.03
CA TRP A 394 -17.33 13.01 -1.91
C TRP A 394 -16.31 14.03 -2.41
N ARG A 395 -16.11 15.08 -1.63
CA ARG A 395 -15.01 16.02 -1.80
C ARG A 395 -14.07 15.92 -0.63
N ILE A 396 -12.79 15.71 -0.94
CA ILE A 396 -11.72 15.69 0.05
C ILE A 396 -11.00 17.03 -0.05
N LEU A 397 -10.99 17.80 1.03
CA LEU A 397 -10.35 19.10 1.11
C LEU A 397 -9.16 19.02 2.05
N ASN A 398 -7.99 19.39 1.57
CA ASN A 398 -6.80 19.53 2.39
C ASN A 398 -6.61 21.02 2.75
N SER A 399 -6.80 21.37 4.02
CA SER A 399 -6.59 22.72 4.55
C SER A 399 -5.33 22.81 5.42
N SER A 400 -4.35 21.95 5.16
CA SER A 400 -3.07 21.90 5.87
C SER A 400 -1.91 22.34 4.97
N ALA A 401 -0.70 22.31 5.51
CA ALA A 401 0.52 22.71 4.84
C ALA A 401 1.36 21.52 4.34
N GLU A 402 0.80 20.31 4.33
CA GLU A 402 1.42 19.10 3.80
C GLU A 402 0.45 18.26 2.98
N LEU A 403 0.98 17.29 2.21
CA LEU A 403 0.19 16.32 1.46
C LEU A 403 -0.51 15.34 2.40
N HIS A 404 -1.74 14.94 2.07
CA HIS A 404 -2.44 13.88 2.80
C HIS A 404 -2.98 12.82 1.84
N PRO A 405 -2.52 11.55 1.91
CA PRO A 405 -3.17 10.45 1.21
C PRO A 405 -4.43 10.03 1.97
N MET A 406 -5.60 10.26 1.38
CA MET A 406 -6.87 9.83 1.94
C MET A 406 -7.16 8.39 1.54
N HIS A 407 -7.42 7.54 2.53
CA HIS A 407 -7.83 6.14 2.36
C HIS A 407 -9.19 5.89 3.00
N ILE A 408 -9.95 4.95 2.43
CA ILE A 408 -11.18 4.41 2.99
C ILE A 408 -11.16 2.87 2.90
N HIS A 409 -11.53 2.23 4.00
CA HIS A 409 -11.58 0.77 4.10
C HIS A 409 -12.73 0.17 3.30
N GLN A 410 -12.57 -1.05 2.80
CA GLN A 410 -13.53 -1.94 2.11
C GLN A 410 -14.09 -1.44 0.78
N VAL A 411 -13.81 -0.23 0.35
CA VAL A 411 -14.38 0.32 -0.89
C VAL A 411 -13.32 0.94 -1.78
N HIS A 412 -13.61 0.99 -3.07
CA HIS A 412 -12.89 1.83 -4.02
C HIS A 412 -13.74 3.02 -4.42
N PHE A 413 -13.08 4.07 -4.90
CA PHE A 413 -13.71 5.26 -5.42
C PHE A 413 -13.08 5.65 -6.76
N LEU A 414 -13.88 6.27 -7.61
CA LEU A 414 -13.40 6.85 -8.86
C LEU A 414 -12.95 8.29 -8.63
N ALA A 415 -11.64 8.54 -8.60
CA ALA A 415 -11.09 9.89 -8.56
C ALA A 415 -11.25 10.53 -9.94
N TYR A 416 -11.96 11.67 -10.02
CA TYR A 416 -12.35 12.25 -11.30
C TYR A 416 -12.02 13.74 -11.47
N ALA A 417 -11.80 14.49 -10.39
CA ALA A 417 -11.39 15.90 -10.48
C ALA A 417 -10.42 16.28 -9.37
N GLU A 418 -9.54 17.23 -9.66
CA GLU A 418 -8.60 17.85 -8.73
C GLU A 418 -8.71 19.38 -8.88
N ASP A 419 -8.83 20.10 -7.76
CA ASP A 419 -9.03 21.56 -7.72
C ASP A 419 -10.15 22.05 -8.64
N GLY A 420 -11.25 21.30 -8.68
CA GLY A 420 -12.41 21.58 -9.52
C GLY A 420 -12.18 21.37 -11.03
N LYS A 421 -11.04 20.80 -11.41
CA LYS A 421 -10.73 20.47 -12.81
C LYS A 421 -10.85 18.96 -13.01
N ARG A 422 -11.63 18.56 -14.02
CA ARG A 422 -11.77 17.17 -14.39
C ARG A 422 -10.41 16.57 -14.77
N LEU A 423 -10.13 15.39 -14.25
CA LEU A 423 -8.97 14.60 -14.65
C LEU A 423 -9.17 14.06 -16.09
N GLU A 424 -8.12 14.09 -16.88
CA GLU A 424 -8.15 13.53 -18.25
C GLU A 424 -8.47 12.04 -18.22
N ASN A 425 -7.96 11.35 -17.21
CA ASN A 425 -8.08 9.90 -17.04
C ASN A 425 -8.54 9.59 -15.61
N PRO A 426 -9.85 9.61 -15.32
CA PRO A 426 -10.38 9.16 -14.04
C PRO A 426 -9.94 7.73 -13.73
N VAL A 427 -9.73 7.40 -12.46
CA VAL A 427 -9.18 6.10 -12.06
C VAL A 427 -9.78 5.63 -10.75
N TRP A 428 -10.03 4.31 -10.66
CA TRP A 428 -10.46 3.66 -9.43
C TRP A 428 -9.26 3.49 -8.50
N LEU A 429 -9.40 3.97 -7.26
CA LEU A 429 -8.41 3.95 -6.20
C LEU A 429 -9.08 3.62 -4.88
N ASP A 430 -8.31 3.24 -3.87
CA ASP A 430 -8.73 3.24 -2.47
C ASP A 430 -7.94 4.27 -1.64
N THR A 431 -6.85 4.79 -2.21
CA THR A 431 -5.99 5.79 -1.59
C THR A 431 -5.68 6.91 -2.60
N VAL A 432 -6.05 8.15 -2.29
CA VAL A 432 -5.80 9.30 -3.17
C VAL A 432 -5.00 10.36 -2.46
N ASN A 433 -3.92 10.85 -3.09
CA ASN A 433 -3.17 11.98 -2.58
C ASN A 433 -3.99 13.27 -2.74
N VAL A 434 -4.11 14.05 -1.67
CA VAL A 434 -4.81 15.35 -1.66
C VAL A 434 -3.76 16.46 -1.61
N PRO A 435 -3.66 17.31 -2.64
CA PRO A 435 -2.66 18.38 -2.72
C PRO A 435 -2.74 19.36 -1.54
N VAL A 436 -1.61 19.97 -1.21
CA VAL A 436 -1.54 21.04 -0.20
C VAL A 436 -2.50 22.18 -0.57
N GLY A 437 -3.43 22.50 0.32
CA GLY A 437 -4.44 23.53 0.11
C GLY A 437 -5.44 23.22 -1.01
N GLY A 438 -5.43 22.00 -1.56
CA GLY A 438 -6.23 21.59 -2.70
C GLY A 438 -7.42 20.71 -2.37
N THR A 439 -8.10 20.25 -3.42
CA THR A 439 -9.28 19.37 -3.33
C THR A 439 -9.20 18.22 -4.32
N VAL A 440 -9.76 17.07 -3.93
CA VAL A 440 -10.03 15.96 -4.84
C VAL A 440 -11.49 15.58 -4.75
N ASP A 441 -12.17 15.47 -5.90
CA ASP A 441 -13.54 14.99 -6.01
C ASP A 441 -13.53 13.52 -6.45
N VAL A 442 -14.30 12.69 -5.74
CA VAL A 442 -14.37 11.26 -5.97
C VAL A 442 -15.83 10.76 -5.98
N VAL A 443 -16.08 9.69 -6.72
CA VAL A 443 -17.33 8.94 -6.63
C VAL A 443 -17.06 7.67 -5.83
N MET A 444 -17.54 7.64 -4.58
CA MET A 444 -17.46 6.48 -3.70
C MET A 444 -18.41 5.38 -4.17
N ASP A 445 -17.92 4.15 -4.18
CA ASP A 445 -18.69 2.97 -4.55
C ASP A 445 -19.16 2.18 -3.32
N PHE A 446 -20.33 2.47 -2.82
CA PHE A 446 -20.96 1.73 -1.74
C PHE A 446 -21.94 0.66 -2.23
N THR A 447 -21.84 0.23 -3.50
CA THR A 447 -22.84 -0.65 -4.10
C THR A 447 -22.75 -2.10 -3.62
N ASN A 448 -21.59 -2.56 -3.17
CA ASN A 448 -21.39 -3.95 -2.75
C ASN A 448 -21.98 -4.19 -1.34
N PRO A 449 -22.95 -5.10 -1.16
CA PRO A 449 -23.56 -5.35 0.14
C PRO A 449 -22.63 -6.01 1.16
N VAL A 450 -21.48 -6.54 0.74
CA VAL A 450 -20.50 -7.17 1.63
C VAL A 450 -19.90 -6.19 2.63
N ILE A 451 -19.84 -4.90 2.27
CA ILE A 451 -19.21 -3.86 3.09
C ILE A 451 -20.04 -3.43 4.30
N LYS A 452 -21.30 -3.90 4.42
CA LYS A 452 -22.20 -3.47 5.48
C LYS A 452 -21.62 -3.63 6.86
N GLY A 453 -21.58 -2.53 7.65
CA GLY A 453 -21.04 -2.49 9.00
C GLY A 453 -20.30 -1.19 9.32
N MET A 454 -19.68 -1.14 10.50
CA MET A 454 -18.81 -0.04 10.91
C MET A 454 -17.46 -0.16 10.24
N SER A 455 -16.95 0.94 9.71
CA SER A 455 -15.67 1.00 9.01
C SER A 455 -14.95 2.31 9.31
N LEU A 456 -13.82 2.54 8.64
CA LEU A 456 -12.94 3.69 8.84
C LEU A 456 -12.58 4.37 7.51
N PHE A 457 -12.27 5.66 7.60
CA PHE A 457 -11.50 6.40 6.60
C PHE A 457 -10.53 7.34 7.31
N HIS A 458 -9.35 7.56 6.71
CA HIS A 458 -8.28 8.29 7.38
C HIS A 458 -7.23 8.82 6.40
N CYS A 459 -6.32 9.65 6.89
CA CYS A 459 -5.07 9.93 6.23
C CYS A 459 -4.14 8.72 6.35
N HIS A 460 -3.50 8.26 5.28
CA HIS A 460 -2.58 7.13 5.33
C HIS A 460 -1.10 7.52 5.53
N LEU A 461 -0.83 8.71 6.06
CA LEU A 461 0.37 8.95 6.87
C LEU A 461 0.05 8.39 8.25
N LEU A 462 0.62 7.23 8.59
CA LEU A 462 0.20 6.48 9.79
C LEU A 462 0.50 7.23 11.09
N ASN A 463 1.51 8.12 11.08
CA ASN A 463 1.76 9.04 12.18
C ASN A 463 0.56 10.02 12.40
N HIS A 464 -0.11 10.45 11.32
CA HIS A 464 -1.29 11.33 11.40
C HIS A 464 -2.53 10.55 11.83
N GLU A 465 -2.69 9.32 11.32
CA GLU A 465 -3.74 8.39 11.73
C GLU A 465 -3.69 8.16 13.23
N ASP A 466 -2.52 7.72 13.77
CA ASP A 466 -2.32 7.47 15.20
C ASP A 466 -2.53 8.71 16.07
N LYS A 467 -2.33 9.90 15.51
CA LYS A 467 -2.55 11.19 16.20
C LYS A 467 -3.95 11.79 15.99
N GLY A 468 -4.86 11.05 15.33
CA GLY A 468 -6.28 11.37 15.28
C GLY A 468 -6.87 11.69 13.91
N MET A 469 -6.10 11.69 12.79
CA MET A 469 -6.65 11.95 11.45
C MET A 469 -7.36 10.72 10.88
N MET A 470 -8.35 10.24 11.60
CA MET A 470 -9.16 9.07 11.28
C MET A 470 -10.61 9.31 11.72
N ALA A 471 -11.57 8.67 11.06
CA ALA A 471 -12.98 8.76 11.39
C ALA A 471 -13.71 7.46 11.08
N LYS A 472 -14.78 7.20 11.86
CA LYS A 472 -15.69 6.09 11.60
C LYS A 472 -16.71 6.45 10.53
N ILE A 473 -17.07 5.47 9.73
CA ILE A 473 -18.19 5.50 8.79
C ILE A 473 -19.08 4.27 9.02
N LEU A 474 -20.39 4.44 8.96
CA LEU A 474 -21.33 3.32 9.02
C LEU A 474 -21.89 3.05 7.61
N PHE A 475 -21.63 1.87 7.07
CA PHE A 475 -22.27 1.36 5.86
C PHE A 475 -23.59 0.64 6.21
N GLU A 476 -24.76 1.17 5.79
CA GLU A 476 -26.08 0.69 6.18
C GLU A 476 -27.11 0.56 5.02
#